data_eaa1e13d9224d01788fbab1dffb5bdb3
#
_entry.id   eaa1e13d9224d01788fbab1dffb5bdb3
#
_cell.length_a   1.000
_cell.length_b   1.000
_cell.length_c   1.000
_cell.angle_alpha   90.00
_cell.angle_beta   90.00
_cell.angle_gamma   90.00
#
_symmetry.space_group_name_H-M   'P 1'
#
loop_
_entity.id
_entity.type
_entity.pdbx_description
1 polymer ?
#
loop_
_entity_poly.entity_id
_entity_poly.type
_entity_poly.pdbx_seq_one_letter_code
_entity_poly.pdbx_strand_id
1 'polypeptide(L)'
;MNEYQFFSPVDVVFGCGSLSKLHTLKMPGKKALLVISNGKSARMNGSLDRTIDELKQADVSYVLYNGIGANPLKSAVEEGARIGRENGVDFVIALGGGSVMDAAKNMAMFIPQPSDNLWDYANSPSGGKMTPPNEMLPWIAITTSAGTGSEVDTIGVISNPDTNEKIGIGGMAGMFAKYAICLLY
;
A
#
# COMPACT_ATOMS: atom_id res chain seq x y z
N MET A 1 -13.16 31.27 16.59
CA MET A 1 -12.65 30.29 15.59
C MET A 1 -11.98 29.21 16.40
N ASN A 2 -12.33 27.94 16.19
CA ASN A 2 -11.69 26.85 16.94
C ASN A 2 -10.28 26.64 16.36
N GLU A 3 -9.28 26.55 17.22
CA GLU A 3 -7.91 26.21 16.82
C GLU A 3 -7.84 24.71 16.50
N TYR A 4 -7.10 24.34 15.46
CA TYR A 4 -6.79 22.95 15.14
C TYR A 4 -5.35 22.84 14.65
N GLN A 5 -4.75 21.68 14.88
CA GLN A 5 -3.45 21.33 14.35
C GLN A 5 -3.61 20.15 13.36
N PHE A 6 -3.02 20.29 12.19
CA PHE A 6 -2.93 19.20 11.21
C PHE A 6 -1.46 18.81 11.00
N PHE A 7 -1.19 17.53 11.01
CA PHE A 7 0.13 16.97 10.73
C PHE A 7 0.00 15.71 9.86
N SER A 8 0.77 15.62 8.78
CA SER A 8 0.97 14.39 8.00
C SER A 8 2.47 14.22 7.74
N PRO A 9 3.04 13.06 8.09
CA PRO A 9 4.48 12.78 7.88
C PRO A 9 4.81 12.33 6.46
N VAL A 10 3.83 12.31 5.54
CA VAL A 10 4.00 11.84 4.18
C VAL A 10 4.66 12.92 3.33
N ASP A 11 5.73 12.56 2.63
CA ASP A 11 6.33 13.41 1.61
C ASP A 11 5.54 13.28 0.30
N VAL A 12 4.84 14.36 -0.09
CA VAL A 12 3.93 14.37 -1.23
C VAL A 12 4.57 15.01 -2.46
N VAL A 13 4.75 14.22 -3.51
CA VAL A 13 5.21 14.68 -4.84
C VAL A 13 4.00 14.82 -5.76
N PHE A 14 3.59 16.05 -6.01
CA PHE A 14 2.35 16.34 -6.74
C PHE A 14 2.62 17.05 -8.07
N GLY A 15 1.91 16.67 -9.13
CA GLY A 15 1.91 17.35 -10.42
C GLY A 15 1.95 16.42 -11.63
N CYS A 16 1.70 17.00 -12.81
CA CYS A 16 1.82 16.27 -14.08
C CYS A 16 3.23 15.70 -14.24
N GLY A 17 3.32 14.41 -14.59
CA GLY A 17 4.61 13.74 -14.80
C GLY A 17 5.40 13.46 -13.51
N SER A 18 4.83 13.67 -12.32
CA SER A 18 5.52 13.47 -11.04
C SER A 18 6.08 12.05 -10.86
N LEU A 19 5.54 11.05 -11.56
CA LEU A 19 6.05 9.68 -11.52
C LEU A 19 7.52 9.61 -11.96
N SER A 20 7.95 10.43 -12.92
CA SER A 20 9.34 10.48 -13.39
C SER A 20 10.36 10.93 -12.32
N LYS A 21 9.90 11.36 -11.16
CA LYS A 21 10.73 11.69 -10.01
C LYS A 21 10.96 10.52 -9.06
N LEU A 22 10.28 9.38 -9.27
CA LEU A 22 10.35 8.24 -8.34
C LEU A 22 11.80 7.78 -8.13
N HIS A 23 12.61 7.64 -9.20
CA HIS A 23 14.01 7.22 -9.11
C HIS A 23 14.92 8.21 -8.37
N THR A 24 14.52 9.48 -8.24
CA THR A 24 15.27 10.51 -7.53
C THR A 24 15.04 10.54 -6.03
N LEU A 25 13.99 9.84 -5.57
CA LEU A 25 13.66 9.73 -4.15
C LEU A 25 14.59 8.73 -3.46
N LYS A 26 14.82 8.94 -2.17
CA LYS A 26 15.57 7.97 -1.37
C LYS A 26 14.72 6.71 -1.16
N MET A 27 14.95 5.68 -1.97
CA MET A 27 14.23 4.40 -1.85
C MET A 27 14.37 3.82 -0.45
N PRO A 28 13.28 3.31 0.15
CA PRO A 28 13.32 2.76 1.49
C PRO A 28 13.95 1.36 1.55
N GLY A 29 14.19 0.74 0.41
CA GLY A 29 14.74 -0.60 0.30
C GLY A 29 15.28 -0.91 -1.09
N LYS A 30 15.59 -2.18 -1.35
CA LYS A 30 16.18 -2.68 -2.60
C LYS A 30 15.26 -3.61 -3.38
N LYS A 31 14.21 -4.14 -2.74
CA LYS A 31 13.29 -5.08 -3.38
C LYS A 31 11.85 -4.78 -3.00
N ALA A 32 11.08 -4.28 -3.94
CA ALA A 32 9.69 -3.89 -3.73
C ALA A 32 8.68 -5.01 -3.99
N LEU A 33 7.60 -5.06 -3.22
CA LEU A 33 6.35 -5.66 -3.66
C LEU A 33 5.55 -4.58 -4.41
N LEU A 34 5.46 -4.66 -5.74
CA LEU A 34 4.68 -3.74 -6.56
C LEU A 34 3.24 -4.25 -6.67
N VAL A 35 2.32 -3.58 -5.97
CA VAL A 35 0.92 -3.95 -5.87
C VAL A 35 0.08 -3.13 -6.85
N ILE A 36 -0.70 -3.82 -7.69
CA ILE A 36 -1.64 -3.20 -8.63
C ILE A 36 -3.02 -3.87 -8.56
N SER A 37 -4.02 -3.25 -9.18
CA SER A 37 -5.32 -3.88 -9.33
C SER A 37 -5.28 -5.06 -10.33
N ASN A 38 -6.25 -5.97 -10.21
CA ASN A 38 -6.47 -7.05 -11.18
C ASN A 38 -7.07 -6.55 -12.51
N GLY A 39 -7.41 -5.26 -12.60
CA GLY A 39 -7.87 -4.59 -13.82
C GLY A 39 -6.75 -4.32 -14.81
N LYS A 40 -7.12 -3.73 -15.95
CA LYS A 40 -6.19 -3.45 -17.04
C LYS A 40 -5.65 -2.02 -17.06
N SER A 41 -6.20 -1.11 -16.25
CA SER A 41 -5.96 0.34 -16.35
C SER A 41 -4.48 0.72 -16.23
N ALA A 42 -3.76 0.21 -15.21
CA ALA A 42 -2.35 0.53 -15.01
C ALA A 42 -1.45 0.08 -16.17
N ARG A 43 -1.84 -1.02 -16.85
CA ARG A 43 -1.14 -1.52 -18.07
C ARG A 43 -1.50 -0.68 -19.29
N MET A 44 -2.79 -0.41 -19.49
CA MET A 44 -3.27 0.27 -20.69
C MET A 44 -2.88 1.75 -20.75
N ASN A 45 -2.81 2.43 -19.61
CA ASN A 45 -2.38 3.84 -19.56
C ASN A 45 -0.86 4.01 -19.43
N GLY A 46 -0.10 2.91 -19.41
CA GLY A 46 1.36 2.90 -19.33
C GLY A 46 1.93 3.28 -17.95
N SER A 47 1.11 3.45 -16.91
CA SER A 47 1.64 3.80 -15.58
C SER A 47 2.47 2.68 -14.96
N LEU A 48 2.12 1.41 -15.23
CA LEU A 48 2.90 0.26 -14.77
C LEU A 48 4.29 0.24 -15.41
N ASP A 49 4.37 0.37 -16.74
CA ASP A 49 5.66 0.33 -17.46
C ASP A 49 6.56 1.48 -17.02
N ARG A 50 5.99 2.69 -16.89
CA ARG A 50 6.73 3.85 -16.37
C ARG A 50 7.23 3.62 -14.94
N THR A 51 6.40 3.05 -14.06
CA THR A 51 6.83 2.71 -12.69
C THR A 51 7.99 1.72 -12.70
N ILE A 52 7.92 0.68 -13.54
CA ILE A 52 8.99 -0.32 -13.69
C ILE A 52 10.29 0.33 -14.19
N ASP A 53 10.21 1.25 -15.15
CA ASP A 53 11.40 1.94 -15.66
C ASP A 53 12.02 2.87 -14.61
N GLU A 54 11.21 3.54 -13.79
CA GLU A 54 11.69 4.32 -12.65
C GLU A 54 12.40 3.46 -11.59
N LEU A 55 11.86 2.26 -11.30
CA LEU A 55 12.50 1.32 -10.37
C LEU A 55 13.83 0.80 -10.90
N LYS A 56 13.94 0.53 -12.20
CA LYS A 56 15.22 0.18 -12.84
C LYS A 56 16.26 1.30 -12.69
N GLN A 57 15.86 2.54 -12.91
CA GLN A 57 16.75 3.70 -12.73
C GLN A 57 17.19 3.87 -11.26
N ALA A 58 16.34 3.50 -10.31
CA ALA A 58 16.63 3.53 -8.87
C ALA A 58 17.47 2.33 -8.39
N ASP A 59 17.84 1.38 -9.27
CA ASP A 59 18.48 0.09 -8.91
C ASP A 59 17.66 -0.69 -7.87
N VAL A 60 16.34 -0.77 -8.09
CA VAL A 60 15.37 -1.48 -7.25
C VAL A 60 14.76 -2.64 -8.03
N SER A 61 14.89 -3.85 -7.49
CA SER A 61 14.18 -5.02 -7.99
C SER A 61 12.74 -5.05 -7.48
N TYR A 62 11.85 -5.78 -8.15
CA TYR A 62 10.46 -5.86 -7.73
C TYR A 62 9.84 -7.23 -7.98
N VAL A 63 8.82 -7.54 -7.19
CA VAL A 63 7.87 -8.64 -7.40
C VAL A 63 6.51 -8.01 -7.67
N LEU A 64 5.87 -8.36 -8.78
CA LEU A 64 4.57 -7.81 -9.14
C LEU A 64 3.43 -8.64 -8.53
N TYR A 65 2.53 -7.99 -7.80
CA TYR A 65 1.28 -8.56 -7.33
C TYR A 65 0.09 -7.80 -7.92
N ASN A 66 -0.78 -8.49 -8.66
CA ASN A 66 -1.92 -7.92 -9.39
C ASN A 66 -3.27 -8.51 -8.96
N GLY A 67 -3.38 -8.95 -7.71
CA GLY A 67 -4.57 -9.63 -7.19
C GLY A 67 -5.66 -8.71 -6.60
N ILE A 68 -5.49 -7.38 -6.63
CA ILE A 68 -6.40 -6.49 -5.91
C ILE A 68 -7.62 -6.11 -6.75
N GLY A 69 -8.79 -6.55 -6.28
CA GLY A 69 -10.10 -6.12 -6.78
C GLY A 69 -10.61 -4.83 -6.13
N ALA A 70 -11.78 -4.38 -6.58
CA ALA A 70 -12.55 -3.38 -5.86
C ALA A 70 -12.97 -3.95 -4.49
N ASN A 71 -12.91 -3.13 -3.42
CA ASN A 71 -13.11 -3.57 -2.04
C ASN A 71 -12.16 -4.74 -1.68
N PRO A 72 -10.90 -4.46 -1.37
CA PRO A 72 -9.88 -5.49 -1.23
C PRO A 72 -10.27 -6.53 -0.18
N LEU A 73 -10.08 -7.79 -0.54
CA LEU A 73 -10.41 -8.92 0.32
C LEU A 73 -9.24 -9.26 1.26
N LYS A 74 -9.57 -9.75 2.45
CA LYS A 74 -8.63 -10.33 3.40
C LYS A 74 -7.68 -11.32 2.72
N SER A 75 -8.23 -12.28 1.97
CA SER A 75 -7.44 -13.31 1.27
C SER A 75 -6.45 -12.74 0.24
N ALA A 76 -6.82 -11.64 -0.44
CA ALA A 76 -5.91 -10.99 -1.40
C ALA A 76 -4.74 -10.28 -0.70
N VAL A 77 -4.98 -9.69 0.48
CA VAL A 77 -3.91 -9.09 1.29
C VAL A 77 -2.97 -10.17 1.83
N GLU A 78 -3.51 -11.26 2.36
CA GLU A 78 -2.76 -12.40 2.87
C GLU A 78 -1.89 -13.05 1.78
N GLU A 79 -2.44 -13.25 0.60
CA GLU A 79 -1.72 -13.80 -0.54
C GLU A 79 -0.58 -12.86 -1.00
N GLY A 80 -0.84 -11.57 -1.13
CA GLY A 80 0.20 -10.59 -1.47
C GLY A 80 1.30 -10.53 -0.41
N ALA A 81 0.95 -10.62 0.87
CA ALA A 81 1.91 -10.64 1.96
C ALA A 81 2.75 -11.94 1.96
N ARG A 82 2.12 -13.10 1.69
CA ARG A 82 2.83 -14.38 1.52
C ARG A 82 3.88 -14.30 0.41
N ILE A 83 3.46 -13.80 -0.77
CA ILE A 83 4.38 -13.58 -1.90
C ILE A 83 5.52 -12.63 -1.50
N GLY A 84 5.22 -11.56 -0.78
CA GLY A 84 6.22 -10.63 -0.27
C GLY A 84 7.26 -11.31 0.63
N ARG A 85 6.81 -12.11 1.60
CA ARG A 85 7.68 -12.88 2.51
C ARG A 85 8.57 -13.85 1.77
N GLU A 86 8.00 -14.69 0.90
CA GLU A 86 8.72 -15.72 0.12
C GLU A 86 9.80 -15.12 -0.78
N ASN A 87 9.60 -13.90 -1.24
CA ASN A 87 10.54 -13.21 -2.10
C ASN A 87 11.49 -12.27 -1.35
N GLY A 88 11.36 -12.12 -0.03
CA GLY A 88 12.21 -11.27 0.77
C GLY A 88 12.14 -9.79 0.35
N VAL A 89 10.93 -9.26 0.13
CA VAL A 89 10.75 -7.84 -0.16
C VAL A 89 11.00 -7.02 1.12
N ASP A 90 11.54 -5.84 0.95
CA ASP A 90 11.89 -4.94 2.07
C ASP A 90 11.06 -3.66 2.09
N PHE A 91 10.21 -3.43 1.09
CA PHE A 91 9.18 -2.39 1.07
C PHE A 91 8.05 -2.71 0.10
N VAL A 92 6.97 -1.91 0.15
CA VAL A 92 5.79 -2.09 -0.71
C VAL A 92 5.56 -0.83 -1.55
N ILE A 93 5.12 -0.99 -2.80
CA ILE A 93 4.67 0.09 -3.66
C ILE A 93 3.23 -0.19 -4.08
N ALA A 94 2.34 0.77 -3.84
CA ALA A 94 0.97 0.74 -4.34
C ALA A 94 0.87 1.58 -5.61
N LEU A 95 0.53 0.98 -6.75
CA LEU A 95 0.20 1.71 -7.97
C LEU A 95 -1.29 1.53 -8.27
N GLY A 96 -2.11 2.50 -7.91
CA GLY A 96 -3.56 2.39 -8.10
C GLY A 96 -4.39 3.42 -7.33
N GLY A 97 -5.68 3.15 -7.23
CA GLY A 97 -6.62 3.92 -6.42
C GLY A 97 -6.67 3.43 -4.96
N GLY A 98 -7.65 3.93 -4.18
CA GLY A 98 -7.81 3.64 -2.76
C GLY A 98 -7.76 2.16 -2.41
N SER A 99 -8.47 1.29 -3.14
CA SER A 99 -8.45 -0.15 -2.88
C SER A 99 -7.07 -0.78 -2.96
N VAL A 100 -6.23 -0.34 -3.92
CA VAL A 100 -4.85 -0.82 -4.05
C VAL A 100 -4.00 -0.29 -2.91
N MET A 101 -4.15 0.98 -2.56
CA MET A 101 -3.42 1.61 -1.45
C MET A 101 -3.80 0.99 -0.10
N ASP A 102 -5.09 0.76 0.14
CA ASP A 102 -5.60 0.10 1.36
C ASP A 102 -5.04 -1.32 1.51
N ALA A 103 -5.02 -2.10 0.42
CA ALA A 103 -4.41 -3.42 0.43
C ALA A 103 -2.90 -3.36 0.66
N ALA A 104 -2.19 -2.49 -0.05
CA ALA A 104 -0.73 -2.38 0.01
C ALA A 104 -0.23 -1.94 1.39
N LYS A 105 -0.87 -0.96 2.04
CA LYS A 105 -0.50 -0.56 3.41
C LYS A 105 -0.74 -1.68 4.43
N ASN A 106 -1.82 -2.47 4.25
CA ASN A 106 -2.06 -3.65 5.08
C ASN A 106 -1.05 -4.77 4.78
N MET A 107 -0.62 -4.97 3.53
CA MET A 107 0.49 -5.87 3.21
C MET A 107 1.81 -5.42 3.86
N ALA A 108 2.12 -4.13 3.79
CA ALA A 108 3.32 -3.57 4.42
C ALA A 108 3.34 -3.81 5.94
N MET A 109 2.18 -3.67 6.59
CA MET A 109 2.00 -4.02 8.00
C MET A 109 2.16 -5.51 8.24
N PHE A 110 1.54 -6.35 7.40
CA PHE A 110 1.34 -7.78 7.65
C PHE A 110 2.53 -8.66 7.24
N ILE A 111 3.32 -8.27 6.22
CA ILE A 111 4.49 -9.05 5.74
C ILE A 111 5.44 -9.46 6.87
N PRO A 112 5.88 -8.57 7.78
CA PRO A 112 6.84 -8.93 8.82
C PRO A 112 6.22 -9.66 10.02
N GLN A 113 4.90 -9.82 10.07
CA GLN A 113 4.24 -10.39 11.24
C GLN A 113 4.30 -11.92 11.26
N PRO A 114 4.27 -12.54 12.45
CA PRO A 114 4.35 -14.00 12.60
C PRO A 114 3.05 -14.72 12.26
N SER A 115 1.91 -14.03 12.23
CA SER A 115 0.61 -14.62 11.90
C SER A 115 0.42 -14.76 10.39
N ASP A 116 -0.32 -15.79 9.99
CA ASP A 116 -0.81 -15.99 8.62
C ASP A 116 -2.28 -15.55 8.45
N ASN A 117 -2.91 -15.04 9.51
CA ASN A 117 -4.27 -14.55 9.51
C ASN A 117 -4.28 -13.03 9.77
N LEU A 118 -4.60 -12.24 8.76
CA LEU A 118 -4.68 -10.78 8.86
C LEU A 118 -5.71 -10.34 9.92
N TRP A 119 -6.77 -11.12 10.11
CA TRP A 119 -7.84 -10.79 11.04
C TRP A 119 -7.42 -10.82 12.52
N ASP A 120 -6.29 -11.41 12.84
CA ASP A 120 -5.70 -11.33 14.19
C ASP A 120 -5.42 -9.89 14.62
N TYR A 121 -5.14 -9.01 13.66
CA TYR A 121 -4.88 -7.57 13.87
C TYR A 121 -6.12 -6.69 13.67
N ALA A 122 -7.25 -7.28 13.34
CA ALA A 122 -8.50 -6.57 13.10
C ALA A 122 -9.20 -6.18 14.41
N ASN A 123 -9.57 -4.91 14.55
CA ASN A 123 -10.39 -4.45 15.67
C ASN A 123 -11.87 -4.55 15.30
N SER A 124 -12.38 -5.77 15.25
CA SER A 124 -13.78 -6.09 14.91
C SER A 124 -14.36 -7.17 15.84
N PRO A 125 -15.66 -7.46 15.79
CA PRO A 125 -16.27 -8.52 16.59
C PRO A 125 -15.62 -9.89 16.40
N SER A 126 -15.22 -10.25 15.16
CA SER A 126 -14.55 -11.52 14.86
C SER A 126 -13.02 -11.41 14.86
N GLY A 127 -12.47 -10.23 15.04
CA GLY A 127 -11.04 -9.96 14.97
C GLY A 127 -10.28 -10.27 16.26
N GLY A 128 -9.00 -10.58 16.13
CA GLY A 128 -8.13 -10.89 17.27
C GLY A 128 -7.68 -9.70 18.08
N LYS A 129 -7.79 -8.47 17.55
CA LYS A 129 -7.43 -7.20 18.21
C LYS A 129 -5.98 -7.15 18.69
N MET A 130 -5.12 -7.95 18.06
CA MET A 130 -3.70 -7.99 18.43
C MET A 130 -2.99 -6.74 17.91
N THR A 131 -1.98 -6.30 18.66
CA THR A 131 -1.02 -5.31 18.16
C THR A 131 0.06 -6.03 17.36
N PRO A 132 0.39 -5.58 16.13
CA PRO A 132 1.49 -6.14 15.37
C PRO A 132 2.81 -6.07 16.15
N PRO A 133 3.47 -7.21 16.45
CA PRO A 133 4.67 -7.21 17.29
C PRO A 133 5.93 -6.73 16.58
N ASN A 134 5.97 -6.87 15.23
CA ASN A 134 7.14 -6.49 14.45
C ASN A 134 6.93 -5.14 13.76
N GLU A 135 8.03 -4.43 13.52
CA GLU A 135 8.03 -3.19 12.75
C GLU A 135 7.53 -3.45 11.33
N MET A 136 6.73 -2.52 10.83
CA MET A 136 6.10 -2.61 9.52
C MET A 136 7.12 -2.27 8.42
N LEU A 137 6.95 -2.86 7.24
CA LEU A 137 7.70 -2.43 6.07
C LEU A 137 7.28 -1.00 5.65
N PRO A 138 8.23 -0.17 5.21
CA PRO A 138 7.87 1.11 4.59
C PRO A 138 7.11 0.89 3.28
N TRP A 139 6.29 1.87 2.89
CA TRP A 139 5.59 1.78 1.62
C TRP A 139 5.50 3.14 0.90
N ILE A 140 5.28 3.07 -0.42
CA ILE A 140 5.14 4.22 -1.32
C ILE A 140 3.78 4.15 -2.00
N ALA A 141 3.05 5.26 -2.00
CA ALA A 141 1.80 5.40 -2.73
C ALA A 141 2.04 6.06 -4.09
N ILE A 142 1.56 5.44 -5.17
CA ILE A 142 1.48 6.03 -6.51
C ILE A 142 0.00 6.05 -6.86
N THR A 143 -0.67 7.15 -6.51
CA THR A 143 -2.13 7.23 -6.66
C THR A 143 -2.55 7.55 -8.10
N THR A 144 -3.52 6.80 -8.60
CA THR A 144 -4.09 6.98 -9.95
C THR A 144 -5.51 7.52 -9.92
N SER A 145 -6.02 7.89 -8.75
CA SER A 145 -7.34 8.49 -8.57
C SER A 145 -7.32 9.52 -7.45
N ALA A 146 -7.94 10.66 -7.67
CA ALA A 146 -8.11 11.68 -6.65
C ALA A 146 -9.31 11.34 -5.73
N GLY A 147 -9.26 11.78 -4.47
CA GLY A 147 -10.42 11.88 -3.58
C GLY A 147 -10.45 10.88 -2.44
N THR A 148 -9.70 9.77 -2.45
CA THR A 148 -9.73 8.81 -1.34
C THR A 148 -8.91 9.25 -0.13
N GLY A 149 -7.80 9.96 -0.36
CA GLY A 149 -6.85 10.34 0.69
C GLY A 149 -6.03 9.18 1.26
N SER A 150 -6.20 7.96 0.73
CA SER A 150 -5.53 6.76 1.26
C SER A 150 -4.00 6.85 1.18
N GLU A 151 -3.46 7.71 0.34
CA GLU A 151 -2.02 7.99 0.24
C GLU A 151 -1.45 8.77 1.43
N VAL A 152 -2.29 9.42 2.22
CA VAL A 152 -1.88 10.28 3.35
C VAL A 152 -2.53 9.90 4.69
N ASP A 153 -3.20 8.76 4.75
CA ASP A 153 -3.79 8.21 5.98
C ASP A 153 -3.15 6.89 6.40
N THR A 154 -3.56 6.38 7.57
CA THR A 154 -3.05 5.14 8.18
C THR A 154 -4.06 4.01 8.21
N ILE A 155 -5.23 4.15 7.59
CA ILE A 155 -6.30 3.15 7.66
C ILE A 155 -6.52 2.55 6.28
N GLY A 156 -6.49 1.23 6.18
CA GLY A 156 -6.90 0.50 4.97
C GLY A 156 -8.16 -0.30 5.22
N VAL A 157 -9.16 -0.12 4.37
CA VAL A 157 -10.46 -0.81 4.48
C VAL A 157 -10.40 -2.16 3.79
N ILE A 158 -10.58 -3.23 4.56
CA ILE A 158 -10.50 -4.62 4.09
C ILE A 158 -11.83 -5.34 4.35
N SER A 159 -12.24 -6.16 3.38
CA SER A 159 -13.43 -6.98 3.48
C SER A 159 -13.08 -8.42 3.80
N ASN A 160 -13.79 -9.00 4.77
CA ASN A 160 -13.73 -10.42 5.10
C ASN A 160 -15.08 -11.07 4.80
N PRO A 161 -15.23 -11.80 3.68
CA PRO A 161 -16.48 -12.47 3.34
C PRO A 161 -16.88 -13.57 4.32
N ASP A 162 -15.90 -14.25 4.96
CA ASP A 162 -16.15 -15.36 5.88
C ASP A 162 -16.95 -14.92 7.13
N THR A 163 -16.74 -13.66 7.55
CA THR A 163 -17.43 -13.07 8.71
C THR A 163 -18.43 -12.00 8.31
N ASN A 164 -18.57 -11.73 6.99
CA ASN A 164 -19.39 -10.66 6.44
C ASN A 164 -19.04 -9.27 7.04
N GLU A 165 -17.75 -9.02 7.30
CA GLU A 165 -17.25 -7.76 7.83
C GLU A 165 -16.49 -6.97 6.79
N LYS A 166 -16.62 -5.64 6.84
CA LYS A 166 -15.79 -4.68 6.10
C LYS A 166 -15.34 -3.62 7.08
N ILE A 167 -14.07 -3.59 7.39
CA ILE A 167 -13.52 -2.77 8.47
C ILE A 167 -12.25 -2.04 8.05
N GLY A 168 -11.95 -0.95 8.76
CA GLY A 168 -10.64 -0.31 8.70
C GLY A 168 -9.65 -1.03 9.62
N ILE A 169 -8.53 -1.46 9.06
CA ILE A 169 -7.38 -1.94 9.82
C ILE A 169 -6.31 -0.85 9.74
N GLY A 170 -5.76 -0.44 10.88
CA GLY A 170 -4.74 0.61 10.89
C GLY A 170 -4.79 1.51 12.11
N GLY A 171 -4.51 2.80 11.90
CA GLY A 171 -4.38 3.79 12.97
C GLY A 171 -2.99 3.87 13.59
N MET A 172 -2.02 3.11 13.08
CA MET A 172 -0.65 3.08 13.57
C MET A 172 0.24 4.00 12.73
N ALA A 173 1.13 4.75 13.38
CA ALA A 173 1.99 5.73 12.71
C ALA A 173 2.86 5.10 11.59
N GLY A 174 3.29 3.85 11.74
CA GLY A 174 4.06 3.12 10.73
C GLY A 174 3.29 2.83 9.43
N MET A 175 1.96 3.01 9.41
CA MET A 175 1.14 2.82 8.22
C MET A 175 1.03 4.06 7.32
N PHE A 176 1.60 5.20 7.69
CA PHE A 176 1.75 6.31 6.75
C PHE A 176 2.70 5.91 5.61
N ALA A 177 2.36 6.33 4.38
CA ALA A 177 3.27 6.20 3.27
C ALA A 177 4.54 7.03 3.52
N LYS A 178 5.70 6.54 3.07
CA LYS A 178 6.92 7.34 3.07
C LYS A 178 6.86 8.44 2.03
N TYR A 179 6.38 8.09 0.85
CA TYR A 179 6.15 9.01 -0.27
C TYR A 179 4.77 8.78 -0.87
N ALA A 180 4.12 9.86 -1.27
CA ALA A 180 2.91 9.82 -2.08
C ALA A 180 3.16 10.54 -3.40
N ILE A 181 3.12 9.81 -4.52
CA ILE A 181 3.25 10.37 -5.87
C ILE A 181 1.86 10.46 -6.45
N CYS A 182 1.38 11.70 -6.61
CA CYS A 182 0.04 11.95 -7.10
C CYS A 182 0.05 12.11 -8.62
N LEU A 183 -0.37 11.06 -9.32
CA LEU A 183 -0.55 11.05 -10.77
C LEU A 183 -1.90 11.71 -11.10
N LEU A 184 -1.91 13.00 -11.21
CA LEU A 184 -2.99 13.71 -11.89
C LEU A 184 -2.51 14.03 -13.30
N TYR A 185 -2.69 13.02 -14.20
CA TYR A 185 -2.57 13.08 -15.67
C TYR A 185 -1.32 13.74 -16.27
#